data_d2c96ac2d29f6b2dbc342d3e016b358c
#
_entry.id   d2c96ac2d29f6b2dbc342d3e016b358c
#
_cell.length_a   1.000
_cell.length_b   1.000
_cell.length_c   1.000
_cell.angle_alpha   90.00
_cell.angle_beta   90.00
_cell.angle_gamma   90.00
#
_symmetry.space_group_name_H-M   'P 1'
#
loop_
_entity.id
_entity.type
_entity.pdbx_description
1 polymer ?
#
loop_
_entity_poly.entity_id
_entity_poly.type
_entity_poly.pdbx_seq_one_letter_code
_entity_poly.pdbx_strand_id
1 'polypeptide(L)'
;METKLLNGNNKEAIAEASKILQDGGLVAFPTETVYGLGADALNADAAAKIYAAKGRPSDNPLIVHIADTDAVEKLADLETMNRTHPDMVKKAHMLMEAFWPGPLTIIFPKLAIVPDGTTGGLPTVAIRMPSHPIAQELIRTSGVSPAAPFAS
;
A
#
# COMPACT_ATOMS: atom_id res chain seq x y z
N MET A 1 22.38 -0.98 -9.73
CA MET A 1 21.14 -0.23 -9.40
C MET A 1 21.51 1.17 -8.95
N GLU A 2 20.89 2.16 -9.53
CA GLU A 2 21.10 3.57 -9.18
C GLU A 2 20.09 3.99 -8.11
N THR A 3 20.56 4.58 -7.02
CA THR A 3 19.72 5.12 -5.96
C THR A 3 19.76 6.64 -6.01
N LYS A 4 18.58 7.26 -6.03
CA LYS A 4 18.45 8.71 -6.00
C LYS A 4 17.89 9.17 -4.67
N LEU A 5 18.45 10.26 -4.15
CA LEU A 5 17.92 10.92 -2.96
C LEU A 5 17.07 12.11 -3.40
N LEU A 6 15.78 12.07 -3.09
CA LEU A 6 14.82 13.09 -3.50
C LEU A 6 14.29 13.85 -2.30
N ASN A 7 14.09 15.17 -2.45
CA ASN A 7 13.49 15.99 -1.41
C ASN A 7 11.97 15.95 -1.52
N GLY A 8 11.31 15.27 -0.56
CA GLY A 8 9.86 15.06 -0.55
C GLY A 8 9.02 16.35 -0.46
N ASN A 9 9.62 17.48 -0.13
CA ASN A 9 8.93 18.77 -0.11
C ASN A 9 8.92 19.46 -1.47
N ASN A 10 9.52 18.83 -2.47
CA ASN A 10 9.63 19.36 -3.82
C ASN A 10 8.69 18.59 -4.76
N LYS A 11 7.81 19.32 -5.46
CA LYS A 11 6.84 18.71 -6.39
C LYS A 11 7.51 17.94 -7.52
N GLU A 12 8.64 18.40 -8.00
CA GLU A 12 9.39 17.71 -9.06
C GLU A 12 9.93 16.37 -8.57
N ALA A 13 10.38 16.32 -7.31
CA ALA A 13 10.85 15.07 -6.69
C ALA A 13 9.70 14.08 -6.51
N ILE A 14 8.54 14.55 -6.10
CA ILE A 14 7.33 13.70 -5.99
C ILE A 14 6.93 13.16 -7.37
N ALA A 15 7.00 14.00 -8.41
CA ALA A 15 6.70 13.56 -9.78
C ALA A 15 7.68 12.49 -10.26
N GLU A 16 8.96 12.65 -9.96
CA GLU A 16 9.99 11.67 -10.30
C GLU A 16 9.76 10.33 -9.56
N ALA A 17 9.52 10.40 -8.26
CA ALA A 17 9.21 9.21 -7.44
C ALA A 17 7.94 8.51 -7.94
N SER A 18 6.92 9.29 -8.32
CA SER A 18 5.67 8.76 -8.88
C SER A 18 5.91 7.96 -10.15
N LYS A 19 6.78 8.48 -11.02
CA LYS A 19 7.13 7.78 -12.26
C LYS A 19 7.87 6.48 -11.97
N ILE A 20 8.78 6.49 -10.99
CA ILE A 20 9.50 5.28 -10.58
C ILE A 20 8.50 4.20 -10.12
N LEU A 21 7.51 4.56 -9.31
CA LEU A 21 6.47 3.62 -8.89
C LEU A 21 5.67 3.10 -10.07
N GLN A 22 5.24 3.98 -10.97
CA GLN A 22 4.45 3.62 -12.15
C GLN A 22 5.22 2.66 -13.06
N ASP A 23 6.53 2.81 -13.14
CA ASP A 23 7.40 1.98 -13.98
C ASP A 23 7.82 0.67 -13.30
N GLY A 24 7.30 0.37 -12.11
CA GLY A 24 7.60 -0.87 -11.39
C GLY A 24 8.85 -0.82 -10.54
N GLY A 25 9.35 0.37 -10.25
CA GLY A 25 10.52 0.56 -9.37
C GLY A 25 10.14 0.66 -7.90
N LEU A 26 11.17 0.80 -7.07
CA LEU A 26 11.02 0.93 -5.61
C LEU A 26 11.20 2.38 -5.18
N VAL A 27 10.39 2.83 -4.23
CA VAL A 27 10.51 4.14 -3.61
C VAL A 27 10.40 4.00 -2.10
N ALA A 28 11.39 4.53 -1.37
CA ALA A 28 11.29 4.68 0.07
C ALA A 28 10.57 6.00 0.36
N PHE A 29 9.51 5.95 1.15
CA PHE A 29 8.72 7.14 1.47
C PHE A 29 8.45 7.21 2.97
N PRO A 30 8.35 8.43 3.53
CA PRO A 30 8.07 8.59 4.96
C PRO A 30 6.61 8.36 5.27
N THR A 31 6.36 7.76 6.45
CA THR A 31 5.04 7.73 7.05
C THR A 31 5.13 8.35 8.44
N GLU A 32 4.03 8.46 9.17
CA GLU A 32 4.06 8.97 10.53
C GLU A 32 4.77 8.04 11.53
N THR A 33 5.01 6.80 11.14
CA THR A 33 5.70 5.82 11.99
C THR A 33 7.15 5.61 11.54
N VAL A 34 7.35 4.99 10.36
CA VAL A 34 8.68 4.66 9.81
C VAL A 34 8.67 4.92 8.31
N TYR A 35 9.84 4.90 7.68
CA TYR A 35 9.93 4.86 6.23
C TYR A 35 9.44 3.50 5.70
N GLY A 36 8.64 3.54 4.65
CA GLY A 36 8.23 2.35 3.92
C GLY A 36 9.02 2.24 2.62
N LEU A 37 9.50 1.04 2.31
CA LEU A 37 10.06 0.74 1.00
C LEU A 37 8.94 0.15 0.15
N GLY A 38 8.43 0.93 -0.80
CA GLY A 38 7.22 0.60 -1.53
C GLY A 38 7.41 0.31 -2.99
N ALA A 39 6.51 -0.50 -3.52
CA ALA A 39 6.37 -0.81 -4.93
C ALA A 39 4.87 -0.86 -5.26
N ASP A 40 4.52 -0.75 -6.55
CA ASP A 40 3.13 -0.85 -6.98
C ASP A 40 2.51 -2.18 -6.52
N ALA A 41 1.50 -2.10 -5.68
CA ALA A 41 0.84 -3.28 -5.10
C ALA A 41 0.20 -4.19 -6.14
N LEU A 42 -0.16 -3.67 -7.30
CA LEU A 42 -0.80 -4.42 -8.38
C LEU A 42 0.18 -5.01 -9.38
N ASN A 43 1.48 -4.79 -9.16
CA ASN A 43 2.55 -5.29 -10.01
C ASN A 43 3.36 -6.36 -9.26
N ALA A 44 3.15 -7.63 -9.61
CA ALA A 44 3.80 -8.75 -8.94
C ALA A 44 5.33 -8.69 -9.03
N ASP A 45 5.86 -8.27 -10.18
CA ASP A 45 7.31 -8.15 -10.38
C ASP A 45 7.89 -7.05 -9.49
N ALA A 46 7.18 -5.95 -9.33
CA ALA A 46 7.61 -4.85 -8.45
C ALA A 46 7.60 -5.30 -6.99
N ALA A 47 6.57 -6.03 -6.56
CA ALA A 47 6.50 -6.57 -5.20
C ALA A 47 7.66 -7.53 -4.92
N ALA A 48 8.03 -8.36 -5.89
CA ALA A 48 9.18 -9.28 -5.76
C ALA A 48 10.49 -8.54 -5.49
N LYS A 49 10.65 -7.34 -6.04
CA LYS A 49 11.84 -6.51 -5.79
C LYS A 49 11.97 -6.10 -4.33
N ILE A 50 10.84 -5.88 -3.63
CA ILE A 50 10.86 -5.56 -2.21
C ILE A 50 11.44 -6.71 -1.40
N TYR A 51 10.97 -7.92 -1.64
CA TYR A 51 11.46 -9.09 -0.93
C TYR A 51 12.95 -9.30 -1.18
N ALA A 52 13.37 -9.16 -2.42
CA ALA A 52 14.78 -9.28 -2.80
C ALA A 52 15.64 -8.21 -2.11
N ALA A 53 15.18 -6.96 -2.09
CA ALA A 53 15.93 -5.84 -1.50
C ALA A 53 16.05 -5.97 0.01
N LYS A 54 15.04 -6.53 0.69
CA LYS A 54 15.02 -6.65 2.14
C LYS A 54 15.48 -8.02 2.64
N GLY A 55 15.76 -8.96 1.74
CA GLY A 55 16.09 -10.32 2.13
C GLY A 55 14.99 -11.05 2.86
N ARG A 56 13.73 -10.70 2.58
CA ARG A 56 12.57 -11.30 3.24
C ARG A 56 12.02 -12.47 2.43
N PRO A 57 11.44 -13.48 3.12
CA PRO A 57 10.70 -14.52 2.43
C PRO A 57 9.46 -13.93 1.74
N SER A 58 9.15 -14.44 0.54
CA SER A 58 8.03 -13.97 -0.26
C SER A 58 6.64 -14.33 0.30
N ASP A 59 6.59 -15.11 1.39
CA ASP A 59 5.35 -15.45 2.08
C ASP A 59 4.95 -14.43 3.17
N ASN A 60 5.79 -13.40 3.41
CA ASN A 60 5.45 -12.31 4.33
C ASN A 60 4.59 -11.28 3.58
N PRO A 61 3.33 -11.06 3.98
CA PRO A 61 2.47 -10.12 3.26
C PRO A 61 2.97 -8.67 3.41
N LEU A 62 2.73 -7.89 2.37
CA LEU A 62 2.99 -6.45 2.36
C LEU A 62 1.71 -5.71 2.74
N ILE A 63 1.87 -4.46 3.20
CA ILE A 63 0.74 -3.56 3.49
C ILE A 63 0.57 -2.64 2.29
N VAL A 64 -0.66 -2.57 1.75
CA VAL A 64 -1.00 -1.64 0.67
C VAL A 64 -1.37 -0.29 1.28
N HIS A 65 -0.70 0.75 0.83
CA HIS A 65 -0.91 2.12 1.32
C HIS A 65 -1.80 2.90 0.36
N ILE A 66 -2.84 3.52 0.90
CA ILE A 66 -3.81 4.31 0.13
C ILE A 66 -3.85 5.74 0.66
N ALA A 67 -4.39 6.66 -0.15
CA ALA A 67 -4.57 8.06 0.24
C ALA A 67 -6.03 8.48 0.31
N ASP A 68 -6.95 7.58 -0.06
CA ASP A 68 -8.38 7.82 -0.08
C ASP A 68 -9.12 6.52 0.24
N THR A 69 -10.20 6.62 1.02
CA THR A 69 -11.00 5.44 1.39
C THR A 69 -11.66 4.78 0.18
N ASP A 70 -11.91 5.52 -0.89
CA ASP A 70 -12.46 4.96 -2.13
C ASP A 70 -11.56 3.89 -2.75
N ALA A 71 -10.27 3.91 -2.45
CA ALA A 71 -9.33 2.92 -2.95
C ALA A 71 -9.57 1.53 -2.37
N VAL A 72 -10.20 1.43 -1.20
CA VAL A 72 -10.47 0.14 -0.54
C VAL A 72 -11.27 -0.79 -1.44
N GLU A 73 -12.34 -0.31 -2.05
CA GLU A 73 -13.21 -1.13 -2.91
C GLU A 73 -12.54 -1.61 -4.20
N LYS A 74 -11.42 -0.98 -4.57
CA LYS A 74 -10.60 -1.38 -5.72
C LYS A 74 -9.62 -2.51 -5.41
N LEU A 75 -9.42 -2.80 -4.13
CA LEU A 75 -8.45 -3.76 -3.63
C LEU A 75 -9.11 -4.90 -2.84
N ALA A 76 -10.16 -4.57 -2.10
CA ALA A 76 -10.86 -5.49 -1.20
C ALA A 76 -12.19 -5.94 -1.80
N ASP A 77 -12.53 -7.21 -1.59
CA ASP A 77 -13.80 -7.78 -2.01
C ASP A 77 -14.88 -7.50 -0.95
N LEU A 78 -15.32 -6.24 -0.90
CA LEU A 78 -16.33 -5.81 0.07
C LEU A 78 -17.69 -6.44 -0.20
N GLU A 79 -18.00 -6.76 -1.45
CA GLU A 79 -19.26 -7.40 -1.81
C GLU A 79 -19.40 -8.77 -1.18
N THR A 80 -18.38 -9.63 -1.34
CA THR A 80 -18.37 -10.96 -0.70
C THR A 80 -18.37 -10.83 0.81
N MET A 81 -17.58 -9.89 1.36
CA MET A 81 -17.51 -9.64 2.79
C MET A 81 -18.89 -9.22 3.34
N ASN A 82 -19.61 -8.37 2.62
CA ASN A 82 -20.92 -7.90 3.04
C ASN A 82 -21.98 -9.02 2.99
N ARG A 83 -21.88 -9.93 2.02
CA ARG A 83 -22.80 -11.08 1.94
C ARG A 83 -22.58 -12.10 3.05
N THR A 84 -21.31 -12.31 3.43
CA THR A 84 -20.95 -13.36 4.39
C THR A 84 -20.85 -12.83 5.82
N HIS A 85 -20.38 -11.58 5.98
CA HIS A 85 -20.12 -10.98 7.30
C HIS A 85 -20.49 -9.49 7.29
N PRO A 86 -21.79 -9.13 7.19
CA PRO A 86 -22.20 -7.73 7.10
C PRO A 86 -21.79 -6.88 8.30
N ASP A 87 -21.74 -7.48 9.51
CA ASP A 87 -21.28 -6.78 10.71
C ASP A 87 -19.82 -6.40 10.64
N MET A 88 -19.02 -7.21 9.97
CA MET A 88 -17.58 -6.92 9.78
C MET A 88 -17.36 -5.73 8.85
N VAL A 89 -18.20 -5.58 7.83
CA VAL A 89 -18.15 -4.40 6.94
C VAL A 89 -18.45 -3.14 7.72
N LYS A 90 -19.47 -3.15 8.57
CA LYS A 90 -19.81 -2.01 9.43
C LYS A 90 -18.66 -1.65 10.36
N LYS A 91 -18.05 -2.66 11.00
CA LYS A 91 -16.89 -2.45 11.89
C LYS A 91 -15.71 -1.86 11.13
N ALA A 92 -15.45 -2.34 9.91
CA ALA A 92 -14.37 -1.82 9.09
C ALA A 92 -14.59 -0.34 8.76
N HIS A 93 -15.81 0.05 8.38
CA HIS A 93 -16.14 1.45 8.11
C HIS A 93 -15.97 2.33 9.35
N MET A 94 -16.39 1.85 10.52
CA MET A 94 -16.21 2.57 11.79
C MET A 94 -14.73 2.78 12.10
N LEU A 95 -13.90 1.76 11.89
CA LEU A 95 -12.46 1.83 12.14
C LEU A 95 -11.78 2.80 11.16
N MET A 96 -12.16 2.74 9.88
CA MET A 96 -11.64 3.68 8.87
C MET A 96 -11.96 5.12 9.24
N GLU A 97 -13.22 5.38 9.62
CA GLU A 97 -13.67 6.72 10.00
C GLU A 97 -12.96 7.24 11.25
N ALA A 98 -12.73 6.36 12.22
CA ALA A 98 -12.13 6.74 13.51
C ALA A 98 -10.61 6.89 13.43
N PHE A 99 -9.90 6.07 12.63
CA PHE A 99 -8.46 5.93 12.71
C PHE A 99 -7.69 6.23 11.43
N TRP A 100 -8.36 6.38 10.29
CA TRP A 100 -7.70 6.75 9.05
C TRP A 100 -7.93 8.23 8.73
N PRO A 101 -6.89 8.93 8.31
CA PRO A 101 -5.49 8.48 8.15
C PRO A 101 -4.80 8.24 9.49
N GLY A 102 -3.88 7.27 9.52
CA GLY A 102 -3.15 6.92 10.71
C GLY A 102 -2.46 5.56 10.61
N PRO A 103 -1.94 5.04 11.73
CA PRO A 103 -1.14 3.81 11.72
C PRO A 103 -1.93 2.51 11.65
N LEU A 104 -3.25 2.57 11.73
CA LEU A 104 -4.08 1.36 11.72
C LEU A 104 -4.04 0.65 10.36
N THR A 105 -3.73 -0.64 10.39
CA THR A 105 -3.84 -1.52 9.24
C THR A 105 -5.08 -2.40 9.40
N ILE A 106 -5.91 -2.48 8.37
CA ILE A 106 -7.10 -3.32 8.36
C ILE A 106 -6.92 -4.39 7.29
N ILE A 107 -7.30 -5.62 7.61
CA ILE A 107 -7.18 -6.76 6.72
C ILE A 107 -8.57 -7.10 6.14
N PHE A 108 -8.62 -7.19 4.80
CA PHE A 108 -9.85 -7.47 4.05
C PHE A 108 -9.64 -8.69 3.15
N PRO A 109 -10.72 -9.38 2.76
CA PRO A 109 -10.61 -10.30 1.63
C PRO A 109 -10.19 -9.53 0.39
N LYS A 110 -9.26 -10.07 -0.40
CA LYS A 110 -8.73 -9.35 -1.54
C LYS A 110 -9.53 -9.61 -2.82
N LEU A 111 -9.54 -8.62 -3.71
CA LEU A 111 -9.93 -8.81 -5.10
C LEU A 111 -8.82 -9.52 -5.88
N ALA A 112 -9.18 -10.22 -6.93
CA ALA A 112 -8.22 -10.97 -7.76
C ALA A 112 -7.17 -10.07 -8.42
N ILE A 113 -7.44 -8.78 -8.58
CA ILE A 113 -6.50 -7.81 -9.15
C ILE A 113 -5.24 -7.66 -8.29
N VAL A 114 -5.36 -7.90 -6.98
CA VAL A 114 -4.19 -7.86 -6.09
C VAL A 114 -3.43 -9.16 -6.23
N PRO A 115 -2.19 -9.14 -6.73
CA PRO A 115 -1.44 -10.36 -6.98
C PRO A 115 -1.01 -11.05 -5.68
N ASP A 116 -0.89 -12.36 -5.73
CA ASP A 116 -0.45 -13.16 -4.57
C ASP A 116 0.95 -12.76 -4.10
N GLY A 117 1.79 -12.26 -4.98
CA GLY A 117 3.10 -11.73 -4.61
C GLY A 117 3.03 -10.58 -3.63
N THR A 118 1.98 -9.78 -3.68
CA THR A 118 1.77 -8.66 -2.74
C THR A 118 1.27 -9.15 -1.38
N THR A 119 0.44 -10.18 -1.37
CA THR A 119 -0.23 -10.66 -0.15
C THR A 119 0.46 -11.86 0.49
N GLY A 120 1.64 -12.24 0.01
CA GLY A 120 2.36 -13.41 0.55
C GLY A 120 1.61 -14.72 0.32
N GLY A 121 0.79 -14.79 -0.72
CA GLY A 121 -0.03 -15.95 -1.04
C GLY A 121 -1.33 -16.04 -0.27
N LEU A 122 -1.63 -15.06 0.60
CA LEU A 122 -2.86 -15.07 1.39
C LEU A 122 -4.06 -14.59 0.58
N PRO A 123 -5.28 -15.06 0.91
CA PRO A 123 -6.51 -14.58 0.26
C PRO A 123 -6.97 -13.21 0.76
N THR A 124 -6.17 -12.58 1.62
CA THR A 124 -6.48 -11.29 2.22
C THR A 124 -5.47 -10.24 1.79
N VAL A 125 -5.87 -8.98 1.89
CA VAL A 125 -5.02 -7.81 1.65
C VAL A 125 -5.03 -6.91 2.89
N ALA A 126 -3.85 -6.49 3.32
CA ALA A 126 -3.67 -5.56 4.42
C ALA A 126 -3.61 -4.14 3.85
N ILE A 127 -4.43 -3.24 4.35
CA ILE A 127 -4.55 -1.86 3.84
C ILE A 127 -4.38 -0.87 4.98
N ARG A 128 -3.64 0.20 4.70
CA ARG A 128 -3.41 1.31 5.62
C ARG A 128 -3.48 2.63 4.86
N MET A 129 -4.02 3.68 5.52
CA MET A 129 -3.98 5.02 5.00
C MET A 129 -3.06 5.87 5.88
N PRO A 130 -1.78 6.07 5.47
CA PRO A 130 -0.85 6.86 6.28
C PRO A 130 -1.26 8.33 6.33
N SER A 131 -0.95 9.00 7.44
CA SER A 131 -1.28 10.42 7.63
C SER A 131 -0.18 11.36 7.13
N HIS A 132 1.02 10.85 6.85
CA HIS A 132 2.13 11.70 6.44
C HIS A 132 1.85 12.37 5.09
N PRO A 133 2.00 13.70 4.98
CA PRO A 133 1.66 14.42 3.75
C PRO A 133 2.44 13.97 2.52
N ILE A 134 3.72 13.61 2.68
CA ILE A 134 4.55 13.14 1.56
C ILE A 134 4.03 11.81 1.04
N ALA A 135 3.67 10.88 1.92
CA ALA A 135 3.10 9.60 1.52
C ALA A 135 1.79 9.81 0.74
N GLN A 136 0.91 10.65 1.25
CA GLN A 136 -0.36 10.94 0.60
C GLN A 136 -0.17 11.59 -0.76
N GLU A 137 0.74 12.56 -0.85
CA GLU A 137 1.02 13.25 -2.12
C GLU A 137 1.59 12.29 -3.17
N LEU A 138 2.51 11.42 -2.76
CA LEU A 138 3.09 10.42 -3.64
C LEU A 138 2.02 9.46 -4.19
N ILE A 139 1.11 8.99 -3.33
CA ILE A 139 0.04 8.08 -3.73
C ILE A 139 -0.92 8.79 -4.69
N ARG A 140 -1.33 10.01 -4.37
CA ARG A 140 -2.25 10.79 -5.23
C ARG A 140 -1.64 11.12 -6.58
N THR A 141 -0.39 11.60 -6.58
CA THR A 141 0.30 12.00 -7.80
C THR A 141 0.58 10.81 -8.70
N SER A 142 1.01 9.68 -8.14
CA SER A 142 1.32 8.49 -8.92
C SER A 142 0.07 7.74 -9.40
N GLY A 143 -1.03 7.84 -8.68
CA GLY A 143 -2.19 6.99 -8.92
C GLY A 143 -1.94 5.53 -8.58
N VAL A 144 -0.85 5.25 -7.88
CA VAL A 144 -0.41 3.91 -7.49
C VAL A 144 -0.59 3.75 -5.99
N SER A 145 -1.09 2.60 -5.56
CA SER A 145 -1.11 2.22 -4.14
C SER A 145 0.14 1.41 -3.85
N PRO A 146 1.14 1.99 -3.17
CA PRO A 146 2.39 1.25 -2.92
C PRO A 146 2.21 0.22 -1.81
N ALA A 147 2.76 -0.97 -2.05
CA ALA A 147 2.85 -2.01 -1.03
C ALA A 147 4.22 -1.91 -0.35
N ALA A 148 4.25 -2.04 0.96
CA ALA A 148 5.47 -1.94 1.75
C ALA A 148 5.43 -2.92 2.92
N PRO A 149 6.59 -3.40 3.42
CA PRO A 149 6.63 -4.30 4.57
C PRO A 149 6.11 -3.65 5.86
N PHE A 150 5.70 -4.47 6.81
CA PHE A 150 5.28 -4.03 8.14
C PHE A 150 6.38 -3.30 8.90
N ALA A 151 7.60 -3.75 8.79
CA ALA A 151 8.75 -3.17 9.46
C ALA A 151 9.84 -2.85 8.47
N SER A 152 10.59 -1.83 8.77
CA SER A 152 11.74 -1.41 7.97
C SER A 152 12.89 -2.40 8.05
#